data_43125da0d3c82c1017e020ec0f982034
#
_entry.id   43125da0d3c82c1017e020ec0f982034
#
_cell.length_a   1.000
_cell.length_b   1.000
_cell.length_c   1.000
_cell.angle_alpha   90.00
_cell.angle_beta   90.00
_cell.angle_gamma   90.00
#
_symmetry.space_group_name_H-M   'P 1'
#
loop_
_entity.id
_entity.type
_entity.pdbx_description
1 polymer ?
#
loop_
_entity_poly.entity_id
_entity_poly.type
_entity_poly.pdbx_seq_one_letter_code
_entity_poly.pdbx_strand_id
1 'polypeptide(L)'
;TNVDEELDESEVEIGYTYEYDNSYEYEETSEVIEPTNQLTINNLSAGEKQLLTFVSYNIFHNDTIFFIDEPELSLHVDWQNKLFSLLKEQNPSNQFIISTHSPFIYSLFPDKELIIDADKGCSEF
;
A
#
# COMPACT_ATOMS: atom_id res chain seq x y z
N THR A 1 16.95 -39.14 31.67
CA THR A 1 15.67 -39.30 30.97
C THR A 1 15.12 -37.89 30.69
N ASN A 2 15.44 -37.38 29.52
CA ASN A 2 14.89 -36.14 29.05
C ASN A 2 13.51 -36.42 28.42
N VAL A 3 12.52 -35.68 28.85
CA VAL A 3 11.22 -35.60 28.21
C VAL A 3 11.19 -34.26 27.53
N ASP A 4 11.31 -34.26 26.18
CA ASP A 4 11.07 -33.08 25.34
C ASP A 4 9.56 -32.88 25.31
N GLU A 5 9.04 -31.87 26.02
CA GLU A 5 7.68 -31.36 25.85
C GLU A 5 7.68 -30.45 24.61
N GLU A 6 7.15 -30.95 23.50
CA GLU A 6 6.72 -30.14 22.36
C GLU A 6 5.57 -29.24 22.85
N LEU A 7 5.83 -27.93 22.86
CA LEU A 7 4.79 -26.92 23.06
C LEU A 7 3.98 -26.79 21.77
N ASP A 8 2.72 -27.19 21.83
CA ASP A 8 1.74 -26.97 20.77
C ASP A 8 1.37 -25.48 20.71
N GLU A 9 1.79 -24.79 19.64
CA GLU A 9 1.58 -23.35 19.42
C GLU A 9 0.17 -23.01 18.87
N SER A 10 -0.83 -23.90 18.99
CA SER A 10 -2.11 -23.71 18.28
C SER A 10 -3.24 -23.04 19.05
N GLU A 11 -3.08 -22.68 20.34
CA GLU A 11 -4.17 -22.05 21.09
C GLU A 11 -3.69 -20.90 21.99
N VAL A 12 -3.58 -19.69 21.43
CA VAL A 12 -3.62 -18.46 22.22
C VAL A 12 -5.03 -17.91 22.18
N GLU A 13 -5.91 -18.41 23.03
CA GLU A 13 -7.19 -17.76 23.34
C GLU A 13 -6.93 -16.55 24.25
N ILE A 14 -6.99 -15.34 23.66
CA ILE A 14 -7.05 -14.12 24.45
C ILE A 14 -8.52 -13.90 24.85
N GLY A 15 -8.92 -14.50 25.96
CA GLY A 15 -10.23 -14.28 26.56
C GLY A 15 -10.26 -12.95 27.32
N TYR A 16 -10.94 -11.95 26.78
CA TYR A 16 -11.35 -10.78 27.56
C TYR A 16 -12.69 -11.08 28.21
N THR A 17 -12.70 -11.32 29.52
CA THR A 17 -13.93 -11.39 30.32
C THR A 17 -14.32 -9.99 30.75
N TYR A 18 -15.37 -9.44 30.15
CA TYR A 18 -16.05 -8.25 30.67
C TYR A 18 -17.24 -8.72 31.53
N GLU A 19 -17.19 -8.44 32.83
CA GLU A 19 -18.40 -8.55 33.68
C GLU A 19 -19.33 -7.38 33.32
N TYR A 20 -20.43 -7.68 32.64
CA TYR A 20 -21.54 -6.75 32.47
C TYR A 20 -22.65 -7.08 33.44
N ASP A 21 -23.10 -6.06 34.18
CA ASP A 21 -24.29 -6.06 34.99
C ASP A 21 -25.54 -6.32 34.14
N ASN A 22 -26.17 -7.49 34.35
CA ASN A 22 -27.33 -7.94 33.60
C ASN A 22 -28.62 -7.27 34.13
N SER A 23 -28.97 -6.11 33.57
CA SER A 23 -30.30 -5.51 33.79
C SER A 23 -31.08 -5.13 32.55
N TYR A 24 -30.66 -5.55 31.36
CA TYR A 24 -31.43 -5.33 30.14
C TYR A 24 -31.59 -6.64 29.36
N GLU A 25 -32.85 -7.13 29.28
CA GLU A 25 -33.24 -8.17 28.34
C GLU A 25 -33.13 -7.62 26.92
N TYR A 26 -32.11 -8.08 26.19
CA TYR A 26 -32.07 -7.90 24.74
C TYR A 26 -32.62 -9.17 24.10
N GLU A 27 -33.68 -9.01 23.27
CA GLU A 27 -34.08 -10.07 22.36
C GLU A 27 -32.89 -10.42 21.46
N GLU A 28 -32.39 -11.63 21.60
CA GLU A 28 -31.36 -12.21 20.77
C GLU A 28 -31.91 -12.44 19.36
N THR A 29 -31.93 -11.39 18.53
CA THR A 29 -31.99 -11.58 17.10
C THR A 29 -30.58 -12.04 16.68
N SER A 30 -30.40 -13.34 16.59
CA SER A 30 -29.23 -13.93 15.96
C SER A 30 -29.25 -13.59 14.46
N GLU A 31 -28.87 -12.36 14.10
CA GLU A 31 -28.40 -12.11 12.76
C GLU A 31 -27.11 -12.92 12.61
N VAL A 32 -27.22 -14.01 11.87
CA VAL A 32 -26.06 -14.73 11.36
C VAL A 32 -25.31 -13.73 10.48
N ILE A 33 -24.32 -13.06 11.06
CA ILE A 33 -23.39 -12.25 10.27
C ILE A 33 -22.67 -13.27 9.39
N GLU A 34 -23.14 -13.36 8.14
CA GLU A 34 -22.41 -14.06 7.08
C GLU A 34 -20.97 -13.57 7.12
N PRO A 35 -19.98 -14.44 7.01
CA PRO A 35 -18.57 -14.02 7.02
C PRO A 35 -18.40 -13.02 5.88
N THR A 36 -18.31 -11.75 6.25
CA THR A 36 -17.99 -10.69 5.30
C THR A 36 -16.73 -11.13 4.59
N ASN A 37 -16.80 -11.16 3.27
CA ASN A 37 -15.70 -11.55 2.39
C ASN A 37 -14.52 -10.61 2.70
N GLN A 38 -13.69 -10.98 3.68
CA GLN A 38 -12.56 -10.16 4.10
C GLN A 38 -11.54 -10.17 2.97
N LEU A 39 -11.42 -9.01 2.31
CA LEU A 39 -10.37 -8.79 1.33
C LEU A 39 -9.02 -8.81 2.05
N THR A 40 -8.27 -9.86 1.85
CA THR A 40 -6.88 -9.95 2.32
C THR A 40 -5.95 -9.35 1.27
N ILE A 41 -4.74 -8.94 1.69
CA ILE A 41 -3.69 -8.44 0.77
C ILE A 41 -3.41 -9.45 -0.35
N ASN A 42 -3.60 -10.75 -0.09
CA ASN A 42 -3.39 -11.78 -1.09
C ASN A 42 -4.39 -11.72 -2.26
N ASN A 43 -5.57 -11.15 -2.03
CA ASN A 43 -6.63 -11.02 -3.04
C ASN A 43 -6.42 -9.81 -3.96
N LEU A 44 -5.48 -8.92 -3.63
CA LEU A 44 -5.17 -7.75 -4.45
C LEU A 44 -4.36 -8.14 -5.69
N SER A 45 -4.65 -7.48 -6.81
CA SER A 45 -3.84 -7.55 -8.02
C SER A 45 -2.44 -6.94 -7.80
N ALA A 46 -1.51 -7.20 -8.72
CA ALA A 46 -0.16 -6.63 -8.64
C ALA A 46 -0.20 -5.09 -8.63
N GLY A 47 -1.05 -4.46 -9.46
CA GLY A 47 -1.21 -3.02 -9.50
C GLY A 47 -1.78 -2.44 -8.22
N GLU A 48 -2.80 -3.09 -7.62
CA GLU A 48 -3.37 -2.67 -6.33
C GLU A 48 -2.38 -2.79 -5.19
N LYS A 49 -1.57 -3.86 -5.15
CA LYS A 49 -0.47 -3.99 -4.19
C LYS A 49 0.56 -2.89 -4.35
N GLN A 50 0.91 -2.55 -5.58
CA GLN A 50 1.86 -1.50 -5.89
C GLN A 50 1.33 -0.12 -5.46
N LEU A 51 0.06 0.20 -5.75
CA LEU A 51 -0.59 1.43 -5.29
C LEU A 51 -0.60 1.53 -3.76
N LEU A 52 -0.99 0.46 -3.09
CA LEU A 52 -1.00 0.39 -1.63
C LEU A 52 0.41 0.65 -1.07
N THR A 53 1.43 0.07 -1.69
CA THR A 53 2.83 0.27 -1.32
C THR A 53 3.22 1.74 -1.43
N PHE A 54 3.00 2.38 -2.57
CA PHE A 54 3.36 3.79 -2.78
C PHE A 54 2.65 4.71 -1.80
N VAL A 55 1.35 4.54 -1.62
CA VAL A 55 0.55 5.35 -0.69
C VAL A 55 1.02 5.16 0.75
N SER A 56 1.26 3.92 1.17
CA SER A 56 1.70 3.62 2.53
C SER A 56 3.08 4.23 2.83
N TYR A 57 4.06 4.01 1.96
CA TYR A 57 5.40 4.60 2.15
C TYR A 57 5.35 6.13 2.18
N ASN A 58 4.53 6.74 1.33
CA ASN A 58 4.38 8.19 1.29
C ASN A 58 3.76 8.77 2.55
N ILE A 59 2.80 8.05 3.17
CA ILE A 59 2.16 8.47 4.43
C ILE A 59 3.12 8.33 5.62
N PHE A 60 3.84 7.21 5.68
CA PHE A 60 4.64 6.89 6.86
C PHE A 60 6.03 7.52 6.88
N HIS A 61 6.48 8.13 5.77
CA HIS A 61 7.80 8.76 5.68
C HIS A 61 7.64 10.23 5.28
N ASN A 62 8.33 11.12 6.01
CA ASN A 62 8.39 12.55 5.72
C ASN A 62 9.82 12.93 5.30
N ASP A 63 9.95 14.02 4.54
CA ASP A 63 11.24 14.57 4.09
C ASP A 63 12.15 13.53 3.44
N THR A 64 11.53 12.62 2.68
CA THR A 64 12.18 11.45 2.09
C THR A 64 12.25 11.58 0.57
N ILE A 65 13.34 11.08 -0.01
CA ILE A 65 13.51 10.94 -1.45
C ILE A 65 13.25 9.48 -1.83
N PHE A 66 12.23 9.27 -2.66
CA PHE A 66 11.88 7.97 -3.21
C PHE A 66 12.46 7.80 -4.61
N PHE A 67 13.19 6.72 -4.83
CA PHE A 67 13.64 6.29 -6.14
C PHE A 67 12.72 5.19 -6.62
N ILE A 68 12.06 5.41 -7.76
CA ILE A 68 11.06 4.50 -8.31
C ILE A 68 11.44 4.17 -9.75
N ASP A 69 11.60 2.88 -10.03
CA ASP A 69 11.94 2.37 -11.34
C ASP A 69 10.72 1.72 -11.99
N GLU A 70 10.41 2.13 -13.24
CA GLU A 70 9.34 1.59 -14.06
C GLU A 70 7.99 1.39 -13.33
N PRO A 71 7.42 2.42 -12.68
CA PRO A 71 6.19 2.27 -11.89
C PRO A 71 4.97 1.86 -12.72
N GLU A 72 5.02 2.04 -14.04
CA GLU A 72 3.95 1.73 -14.97
C GLU A 72 3.71 0.23 -15.19
N LEU A 73 4.68 -0.64 -14.92
CA LEU A 73 4.64 -2.05 -15.31
C LEU A 73 3.39 -2.82 -14.82
N SER A 74 2.81 -2.41 -13.71
CA SER A 74 1.61 -3.04 -13.15
C SER A 74 0.43 -2.09 -13.00
N LEU A 75 0.57 -0.83 -13.44
CA LEU A 75 -0.45 0.20 -13.26
C LEU A 75 -1.27 0.42 -14.54
N HIS A 76 -2.60 0.43 -14.38
CA HIS A 76 -3.49 0.90 -15.44
C HIS A 76 -3.21 2.38 -15.77
N VAL A 77 -3.40 2.75 -17.03
CA VAL A 77 -3.12 4.10 -17.56
C VAL A 77 -3.77 5.22 -16.73
N ASP A 78 -5.00 5.03 -16.27
CA ASP A 78 -5.69 6.02 -15.45
C ASP A 78 -4.97 6.31 -14.13
N TRP A 79 -4.31 5.31 -13.56
CA TRP A 79 -3.49 5.48 -12.36
C TRP A 79 -2.15 6.13 -12.67
N GLN A 80 -1.53 5.79 -13.80
CA GLN A 80 -0.29 6.44 -14.24
C GLN A 80 -0.46 7.96 -14.35
N ASN A 81 -1.60 8.43 -14.85
CA ASN A 81 -1.93 9.84 -14.97
C ASN A 81 -2.18 10.57 -13.63
N LYS A 82 -2.47 9.87 -12.55
CA LYS A 82 -2.95 10.50 -11.31
C LYS A 82 -2.03 10.26 -10.11
N LEU A 83 -1.34 9.12 -10.10
CA LEU A 83 -0.66 8.62 -8.90
C LEU A 83 0.33 9.64 -8.33
N PHE A 84 1.26 10.13 -9.12
CA PHE A 84 2.32 11.00 -8.61
C PHE A 84 1.83 12.39 -8.20
N SER A 85 0.79 12.90 -8.86
CA SER A 85 0.12 14.14 -8.44
C SER A 85 -0.54 13.96 -7.08
N LEU A 86 -1.23 12.84 -6.88
CA LEU A 86 -1.87 12.50 -5.60
C LEU A 86 -0.85 12.28 -4.47
N LEU A 87 0.25 11.55 -4.74
CA LEU A 87 1.30 11.33 -3.75
C LEU A 87 1.95 12.65 -3.31
N LYS A 88 2.18 13.57 -4.24
CA LYS A 88 2.75 14.87 -3.95
C LYS A 88 1.78 15.78 -3.18
N GLU A 89 0.50 15.71 -3.48
CA GLU A 89 -0.54 16.43 -2.73
C GLU A 89 -0.70 15.87 -1.32
N GLN A 90 -0.67 14.55 -1.17
CA GLN A 90 -0.80 13.85 0.10
C GLN A 90 0.35 14.17 1.07
N ASN A 91 1.59 14.21 0.57
CA ASN A 91 2.77 14.53 1.36
C ASN A 91 3.77 15.40 0.56
N PRO A 92 3.61 16.73 0.63
CA PRO A 92 4.46 17.66 -0.12
C PRO A 92 5.92 17.68 0.30
N SER A 93 6.26 17.15 1.50
CA SER A 93 7.65 17.11 1.99
C SER A 93 8.50 16.06 1.26
N ASN A 94 7.87 15.08 0.65
CA ASN A 94 8.55 14.00 -0.06
C ASN A 94 8.90 14.38 -1.48
N GLN A 95 9.99 13.79 -1.99
CA GLN A 95 10.46 13.94 -3.37
C GLN A 95 10.45 12.58 -4.06
N PHE A 96 10.18 12.59 -5.37
CA PHE A 96 10.15 11.39 -6.19
C PHE A 96 11.12 11.55 -7.35
N ILE A 97 12.03 10.58 -7.51
CA ILE A 97 12.90 10.43 -8.68
C ILE A 97 12.44 9.15 -9.38
N ILE A 98 11.94 9.30 -10.60
CA ILE A 98 11.23 8.23 -11.30
C ILE A 98 11.93 7.95 -12.62
N SER A 99 12.33 6.69 -12.85
CA SER A 99 12.66 6.25 -14.20
C SER A 99 11.40 5.64 -14.83
N THR A 100 11.08 6.02 -16.06
CA THR A 100 9.87 5.58 -16.73
C THR A 100 9.98 5.69 -18.25
N HIS A 101 9.32 4.77 -18.94
CA HIS A 101 9.08 4.85 -20.38
C HIS A 101 7.63 5.28 -20.71
N SER A 102 6.80 5.51 -19.68
CA SER A 102 5.38 5.85 -19.87
C SER A 102 5.19 7.34 -20.20
N PRO A 103 4.63 7.66 -21.37
CA PRO A 103 4.26 9.04 -21.72
C PRO A 103 3.21 9.62 -20.79
N PHE A 104 2.41 8.78 -20.13
CA PHE A 104 1.39 9.19 -19.17
C PHE A 104 1.98 9.66 -17.83
N ILE A 105 3.21 9.29 -17.54
CA ILE A 105 3.92 9.73 -16.32
C ILE A 105 4.77 10.96 -16.63
N TYR A 106 5.69 10.91 -17.62
CA TYR A 106 6.61 12.02 -17.84
C TYR A 106 5.91 13.29 -18.37
N SER A 107 4.82 13.16 -19.13
CA SER A 107 4.08 14.33 -19.61
C SER A 107 3.36 15.13 -18.53
N LEU A 108 3.20 14.58 -17.30
CA LEU A 108 2.60 15.31 -16.19
C LEU A 108 3.49 16.45 -15.65
N PHE A 109 4.80 16.33 -15.82
CA PHE A 109 5.78 17.26 -15.28
C PHE A 109 6.86 17.63 -16.30
N PRO A 110 6.50 18.27 -17.42
CA PRO A 110 7.42 18.50 -18.55
C PRO A 110 8.65 19.33 -18.16
N ASP A 111 8.53 20.22 -17.17
CA ASP A 111 9.64 21.05 -16.69
C ASP A 111 10.63 20.29 -15.77
N LYS A 112 10.37 19.02 -15.50
CA LYS A 112 11.17 18.18 -14.59
C LYS A 112 11.65 16.90 -15.27
N GLU A 113 11.48 16.81 -16.55
CA GLU A 113 11.91 15.68 -17.34
C GLU A 113 13.40 15.78 -17.66
N LEU A 114 14.13 14.68 -17.42
CA LEU A 114 15.50 14.50 -17.85
C LEU A 114 15.55 13.28 -18.79
N ILE A 115 15.92 13.52 -20.05
CA ILE A 115 16.07 12.44 -21.03
C ILE A 115 17.50 11.91 -20.96
N ILE A 116 17.66 10.62 -20.70
CA ILE A 116 18.93 9.91 -20.70
C ILE A 116 19.04 9.15 -22.02
N ASP A 117 19.94 9.58 -22.88
CA ASP A 117 20.28 8.88 -24.11
C ASP A 117 21.59 8.11 -23.91
N ALA A 118 21.57 6.80 -24.14
CA ALA A 118 22.73 5.93 -23.96
C ALA A 118 23.92 6.34 -24.84
N ASP A 119 23.67 6.95 -26.00
CA ASP A 119 24.71 7.36 -26.95
C ASP A 119 25.23 8.79 -26.71
N LYS A 120 24.49 9.63 -25.99
CA LYS A 120 24.81 11.07 -25.83
C LYS A 120 25.01 11.51 -24.37
N GLY A 121 24.76 10.63 -23.42
CA GLY A 121 24.72 10.99 -22.01
C GLY A 121 23.48 11.81 -21.64
N CYS A 122 23.53 12.52 -20.51
CA CYS A 122 22.43 13.42 -20.12
C CYS A 122 22.42 14.66 -21.00
N SER A 123 21.31 14.93 -21.69
CA SER A 123 21.06 16.23 -22.32
C SER A 123 20.15 17.06 -21.40
N GLU A 124 20.67 18.19 -20.94
CA GLU A 124 19.87 19.22 -20.29
C GLU A 124 19.09 20.02 -21.35
N PHE A 125 17.82 20.27 -21.08
CA PHE A 125 16.98 21.17 -21.86
C PHE A 125 16.91 22.55 -21.24
#